data_61af44bea17674c02a6daf69fd981073
#
_entry.id   61af44bea17674c02a6daf69fd981073
#
_cell.length_a   1.000
_cell.length_b   1.000
_cell.length_c   1.000
_cell.angle_alpha   90.00
_cell.angle_beta   90.00
_cell.angle_gamma   90.00
#
_symmetry.space_group_name_H-M   'P 1'
#
loop_
_entity.id
_entity.type
_entity.pdbx_description
1 polymer ?
#
loop_
_entity_poly.entity_id
_entity_poly.type
_entity_poly.pdbx_seq_one_letter_code
_entity_poly.pdbx_strand_id
1 'polypeptide(L)'
;KNSKAPLVVFGTKKVGTLAFHALNNLRLKIDYFCDDAEQQLSKKKFFNIPIISSKELKNLDPELNIFIGAWVVYAILPQLQKLKIKNIHSCVNLFKNTNFSELNTGMTAHEVKRRIDIYKLECESLQNQNQSEFNLKYVDITVTEACSMKCESCSNLMQYYLKPRNSDLDMLFKSIDKLMKVTNSLYEFKVVGGEPFVHKQIGKVINKLLTYENI
;
A
#
# COMPACT_ATOMS: atom_id res chain seq x y z
N LYS A 1 9.31 -3.17 39.38
CA LYS A 1 8.83 -2.30 38.31
C LYS A 1 8.45 -3.19 37.12
N ASN A 2 7.19 -3.57 37.00
CA ASN A 2 6.65 -4.22 35.80
C ASN A 2 6.47 -3.13 34.73
N SER A 3 7.52 -2.71 34.05
CA SER A 3 7.38 -1.90 32.85
C SER A 3 6.91 -2.84 31.72
N LYS A 4 5.67 -2.69 31.31
CA LYS A 4 5.15 -3.37 30.14
C LYS A 4 6.00 -2.99 28.93
N ALA A 5 6.47 -3.98 28.15
CA ALA A 5 7.29 -3.74 26.97
C ALA A 5 6.61 -2.73 26.01
N PRO A 6 7.34 -1.75 25.45
CA PRO A 6 6.76 -0.73 24.61
C PRO A 6 6.06 -1.29 23.39
N LEU A 7 4.97 -0.64 22.96
CA LEU A 7 4.27 -0.95 21.73
C LEU A 7 4.56 0.13 20.69
N VAL A 8 5.11 -0.28 19.56
CA VAL A 8 5.52 0.59 18.45
C VAL A 8 4.73 0.24 17.19
N VAL A 9 4.34 1.26 16.42
CA VAL A 9 3.79 1.08 15.07
C VAL A 9 4.78 1.64 14.06
N PHE A 10 5.29 0.82 13.16
CA PHE A 10 6.17 1.26 12.09
C PHE A 10 5.34 1.72 10.88
N GLY A 11 5.39 3.01 10.60
CA GLY A 11 4.66 3.68 9.53
C GLY A 11 3.65 4.71 10.04
N THR A 12 3.72 5.91 9.47
CA THR A 12 2.90 7.09 9.84
C THR A 12 1.97 7.56 8.72
N LYS A 13 1.74 6.69 7.72
CA LYS A 13 0.81 6.96 6.60
C LYS A 13 -0.51 6.19 6.80
N LYS A 14 -1.29 6.06 5.73
CA LYS A 14 -2.65 5.50 5.78
C LYS A 14 -2.78 4.11 6.44
N VAL A 15 -1.82 3.19 6.25
CA VAL A 15 -1.82 1.88 6.94
C VAL A 15 -1.52 2.05 8.44
N GLY A 16 -0.58 2.94 8.78
CA GLY A 16 -0.31 3.31 10.18
C GLY A 16 -1.52 3.96 10.86
N THR A 17 -2.31 4.76 10.12
CA THR A 17 -3.60 5.28 10.60
C THR A 17 -4.57 4.14 10.93
N LEU A 18 -4.70 3.14 10.04
CA LEU A 18 -5.55 1.98 10.32
C LEU A 18 -5.06 1.18 11.53
N ALA A 19 -3.74 0.99 11.64
CA ALA A 19 -3.15 0.31 12.79
C ALA A 19 -3.41 1.06 14.11
N PHE A 20 -3.31 2.40 14.10
CA PHE A 20 -3.65 3.24 15.24
C PHE A 20 -5.09 3.01 15.69
N HIS A 21 -6.06 3.12 14.77
CA HIS A 21 -7.47 2.95 15.11
C HIS A 21 -7.79 1.52 15.59
N ALA A 22 -7.20 0.51 14.97
CA ALA A 22 -7.40 -0.89 15.38
C ALA A 22 -6.84 -1.17 16.77
N LEU A 23 -5.62 -0.71 17.07
CA LEU A 23 -5.01 -0.90 18.40
C LEU A 23 -5.75 -0.09 19.47
N ASN A 24 -6.17 1.13 19.16
CA ASN A 24 -6.93 1.96 20.07
C ASN A 24 -8.31 1.36 20.38
N ASN A 25 -8.98 0.77 19.40
CA ASN A 25 -10.24 0.04 19.59
C ASN A 25 -10.08 -1.15 20.54
N LEU A 26 -8.90 -1.80 20.55
CA LEU A 26 -8.54 -2.84 21.49
C LEU A 26 -8.02 -2.31 22.84
N ARG A 27 -8.05 -1.00 23.06
CA ARG A 27 -7.53 -0.30 24.25
C ARG A 27 -6.05 -0.57 24.51
N LEU A 28 -5.29 -0.82 23.44
CA LEU A 28 -3.84 -0.98 23.49
C LEU A 28 -3.17 0.37 23.29
N LYS A 29 -2.37 0.81 24.27
CA LYS A 29 -1.64 2.07 24.20
C LYS A 29 -0.42 1.91 23.30
N ILE A 30 -0.33 2.75 22.28
CA ILE A 30 0.87 2.89 21.44
C ILE A 30 1.81 3.88 22.13
N ASP A 31 3.05 3.50 22.32
CA ASP A 31 4.06 4.35 22.97
C ASP A 31 4.82 5.19 21.94
N TYR A 32 5.10 4.63 20.74
CA TYR A 32 5.81 5.30 19.66
C TYR A 32 5.26 4.92 18.29
N PHE A 33 5.31 5.87 17.37
CA PHE A 33 5.36 5.58 15.94
C PHE A 33 6.82 5.56 15.47
N CYS A 34 7.14 4.70 14.51
CA CYS A 34 8.44 4.66 13.87
C CYS A 34 8.31 4.97 12.38
N ASP A 35 9.13 5.87 11.87
CA ASP A 35 9.20 6.18 10.43
C ASP A 35 10.59 6.74 10.11
N ASP A 36 11.16 6.36 8.97
CA ASP A 36 12.49 6.85 8.56
C ASP A 36 12.42 7.97 7.53
N ALA A 37 11.23 8.32 7.03
CA ALA A 37 11.07 9.41 6.12
C ALA A 37 11.26 10.76 6.84
N GLU A 38 12.22 11.58 6.38
CA GLU A 38 12.52 12.88 6.96
C GLU A 38 11.29 13.78 7.14
N GLN A 39 10.40 13.79 6.13
CA GLN A 39 9.14 14.52 6.18
C GLN A 39 8.23 14.06 7.33
N GLN A 40 8.29 12.80 7.75
CA GLN A 40 7.49 12.29 8.86
C GLN A 40 8.18 12.57 10.20
N LEU A 41 9.49 12.37 10.26
CA LEU A 41 10.28 12.69 11.47
C LEU A 41 10.19 14.16 11.85
N SER A 42 10.16 15.08 10.88
CA SER A 42 10.04 16.52 11.13
C SER A 42 8.75 16.89 11.85
N LYS A 43 7.67 16.09 11.72
CA LYS A 43 6.40 16.31 12.41
C LYS A 43 6.47 16.02 13.91
N LYS A 44 7.47 15.28 14.37
CA LYS A 44 7.70 14.85 15.76
C LYS A 44 6.59 14.01 16.40
N LYS A 45 5.35 14.12 15.97
CA LYS A 45 4.19 13.39 16.52
C LYS A 45 3.21 12.96 15.41
N PHE A 46 2.57 11.81 15.62
CA PHE A 46 1.45 11.30 14.85
C PHE A 46 0.36 10.83 15.81
N PHE A 47 -0.88 11.33 15.70
CA PHE A 47 -1.94 11.16 16.70
C PHE A 47 -1.50 11.52 18.14
N ASN A 48 -0.74 12.60 18.31
CA ASN A 48 -0.13 13.01 19.58
C ASN A 48 0.89 12.05 20.20
N ILE A 49 1.23 10.96 19.50
CA ILE A 49 2.22 9.98 19.91
C ILE A 49 3.57 10.34 19.24
N PRO A 50 4.71 10.26 19.98
CA PRO A 50 6.02 10.57 19.41
C PRO A 50 6.38 9.72 18.20
N ILE A 51 7.04 10.34 17.20
CA ILE A 51 7.64 9.63 16.06
C ILE A 51 9.13 9.51 16.32
N ILE A 52 9.66 8.30 16.20
CA ILE A 52 11.09 7.99 16.31
C ILE A 52 11.59 7.35 15.00
N SER A 53 12.88 7.43 14.76
CA SER A 53 13.52 6.72 13.64
C SER A 53 13.77 5.24 13.98
N SER A 54 13.98 4.41 12.97
CA SER A 54 14.38 3.02 13.19
C SER A 54 15.71 2.87 13.93
N LYS A 55 16.59 3.86 13.83
CA LYS A 55 17.87 3.89 14.59
C LYS A 55 17.64 4.00 16.09
N GLU A 56 16.60 4.74 16.50
CA GLU A 56 16.24 4.94 17.91
C GLU A 56 15.59 3.71 18.54
N LEU A 57 15.02 2.79 17.74
CA LEU A 57 14.46 1.53 18.25
C LEU A 57 15.50 0.72 19.07
N LYS A 58 16.79 0.82 18.73
CA LYS A 58 17.87 0.14 19.46
C LYS A 58 18.02 0.59 20.93
N ASN A 59 17.52 1.78 21.23
CA ASN A 59 17.60 2.37 22.56
C ASN A 59 16.38 2.03 23.43
N LEU A 60 15.38 1.35 22.85
CA LEU A 60 14.21 0.89 23.57
C LEU A 60 14.46 -0.50 24.19
N ASP A 61 13.50 -0.93 25.01
CA ASP A 61 13.50 -2.28 25.58
C ASP A 61 13.58 -3.34 24.46
N PRO A 62 14.50 -4.31 24.52
CA PRO A 62 14.63 -5.39 23.54
C PRO A 62 13.38 -6.24 23.35
N GLU A 63 12.49 -6.28 24.34
CA GLU A 63 11.22 -7.00 24.30
C GLU A 63 10.06 -6.15 23.76
N LEU A 64 10.35 -5.00 23.14
CA LEU A 64 9.33 -4.16 22.52
C LEU A 64 8.49 -4.96 21.50
N ASN A 65 7.21 -4.60 21.37
CA ASN A 65 6.32 -5.14 20.35
C ASN A 65 6.19 -4.14 19.22
N ILE A 66 6.45 -4.55 17.97
CA ILE A 66 6.36 -3.69 16.82
C ILE A 66 5.34 -4.23 15.80
N PHE A 67 4.37 -3.40 15.44
CA PHE A 67 3.42 -3.67 14.36
C PHE A 67 3.86 -2.95 13.10
N ILE A 68 3.96 -3.67 11.98
CA ILE A 68 4.29 -3.04 10.69
C ILE A 68 3.02 -2.43 10.10
N GLY A 69 2.83 -1.14 10.30
CA GLY A 69 1.73 -0.32 9.80
C GLY A 69 2.06 0.36 8.45
N ALA A 70 2.73 -0.33 7.55
CA ALA A 70 3.09 0.15 6.22
C ALA A 70 3.00 -0.97 5.19
N TRP A 71 2.63 -0.65 3.96
CA TRP A 71 2.49 -1.68 2.91
C TRP A 71 3.79 -2.13 2.25
N VAL A 72 4.90 -1.53 2.56
CA VAL A 72 6.24 -1.98 2.13
C VAL A 72 6.85 -2.95 3.15
N VAL A 73 6.07 -3.95 3.58
CA VAL A 73 6.46 -4.92 4.60
C VAL A 73 7.75 -5.63 4.21
N TYR A 74 7.91 -5.96 2.92
CA TYR A 74 9.10 -6.59 2.35
C TYR A 74 10.40 -5.80 2.60
N ALA A 75 10.33 -4.48 2.72
CA ALA A 75 11.49 -3.62 2.99
C ALA A 75 11.72 -3.43 4.49
N ILE A 76 10.65 -3.32 5.28
CA ILE A 76 10.72 -3.04 6.72
C ILE A 76 11.09 -4.29 7.51
N LEU A 77 10.54 -5.45 7.18
CA LEU A 77 10.78 -6.69 7.92
C LEU A 77 12.27 -7.06 8.00
N PRO A 78 13.05 -7.08 6.89
CA PRO A 78 14.49 -7.34 6.96
C PRO A 78 15.26 -6.28 7.77
N GLN A 79 14.83 -5.02 7.71
CA GLN A 79 15.41 -3.93 8.48
C GLN A 79 15.26 -4.18 9.99
N LEU A 80 14.06 -4.54 10.44
CA LEU A 80 13.79 -4.85 11.84
C LEU A 80 14.52 -6.11 12.32
N GLN A 81 14.63 -7.12 11.46
CA GLN A 81 15.41 -8.33 11.74
C GLN A 81 16.89 -8.03 11.94
N LYS A 82 17.49 -7.15 11.11
CA LYS A 82 18.87 -6.68 11.29
C LYS A 82 19.07 -5.95 12.63
N LEU A 83 18.04 -5.28 13.14
CA LEU A 83 18.03 -4.65 14.45
C LEU A 83 17.85 -5.65 15.60
N LYS A 84 17.68 -6.94 15.30
CA LYS A 84 17.46 -8.04 16.26
C LYS A 84 16.18 -7.88 17.11
N ILE A 85 15.16 -7.20 16.56
CA ILE A 85 13.86 -7.08 17.19
C ILE A 85 13.16 -8.42 17.07
N LYS A 86 12.67 -8.96 18.21
CA LYS A 86 12.09 -10.30 18.28
C LYS A 86 10.58 -10.30 18.00
N ASN A 87 9.86 -9.34 18.58
CA ASN A 87 8.39 -9.32 18.57
C ASN A 87 7.87 -8.41 17.44
N ILE A 88 7.97 -8.92 16.20
CA ILE A 88 7.49 -8.22 14.98
C ILE A 88 6.15 -8.82 14.58
N HIS A 89 5.13 -7.98 14.43
CA HIS A 89 3.76 -8.36 14.12
C HIS A 89 3.26 -7.71 12.85
N SER A 90 2.49 -8.46 12.06
CA SER A 90 1.67 -7.86 11.00
C SER A 90 0.36 -7.31 11.58
N CYS A 91 -0.25 -6.35 10.88
CA CYS A 91 -1.56 -5.82 11.25
C CYS A 91 -2.75 -6.63 10.69
N VAL A 92 -2.52 -7.75 9.98
CA VAL A 92 -3.59 -8.51 9.30
C VAL A 92 -4.69 -8.92 10.27
N ASN A 93 -4.33 -9.52 11.41
CA ASN A 93 -5.31 -9.96 12.42
C ASN A 93 -6.00 -8.78 13.12
N LEU A 94 -5.29 -7.66 13.31
CA LEU A 94 -5.89 -6.44 13.84
C LEU A 94 -6.98 -5.93 12.89
N PHE A 95 -6.67 -5.86 11.60
CA PHE A 95 -7.60 -5.33 10.60
C PHE A 95 -8.82 -6.25 10.40
N LYS A 96 -8.63 -7.56 10.43
CA LYS A 96 -9.72 -8.54 10.32
C LYS A 96 -10.75 -8.40 11.45
N ASN A 97 -10.29 -8.04 12.65
CA ASN A 97 -11.12 -7.98 13.86
C ASN A 97 -11.57 -6.55 14.20
N THR A 98 -11.39 -5.58 13.30
CA THR A 98 -11.75 -4.18 13.53
C THR A 98 -12.86 -3.75 12.58
N ASN A 99 -13.96 -3.25 13.13
CA ASN A 99 -15.02 -2.61 12.35
C ASN A 99 -14.62 -1.15 12.03
N PHE A 100 -14.01 -0.92 10.87
CA PHE A 100 -13.57 0.41 10.46
C PHE A 100 -14.70 1.35 10.02
N SER A 101 -15.92 0.86 9.78
CA SER A 101 -17.05 1.71 9.38
C SER A 101 -17.49 2.68 10.48
N GLU A 102 -17.19 2.36 11.72
CA GLU A 102 -17.52 3.18 12.90
C GLU A 102 -16.37 4.10 13.33
N LEU A 103 -15.22 4.05 12.64
CA LEU A 103 -14.01 4.76 13.02
C LEU A 103 -13.71 5.91 12.05
N ASN A 104 -13.43 7.09 12.60
CA ASN A 104 -13.02 8.24 11.80
C ASN A 104 -11.55 8.11 11.35
N THR A 105 -11.31 7.33 10.31
CA THR A 105 -9.97 7.11 9.75
C THR A 105 -9.51 8.23 8.80
N GLY A 106 -10.39 9.15 8.44
CA GLY A 106 -10.15 10.14 7.38
C GLY A 106 -10.08 9.53 5.98
N MET A 107 -10.60 8.30 5.81
CA MET A 107 -10.63 7.57 4.54
C MET A 107 -12.05 7.09 4.23
N THR A 108 -12.38 6.96 2.94
CA THR A 108 -13.64 6.31 2.52
C THR A 108 -13.61 4.81 2.83
N ALA A 109 -14.77 4.18 2.93
CA ALA A 109 -14.87 2.73 3.15
C ALA A 109 -14.13 1.94 2.06
N HIS A 110 -14.22 2.39 0.79
CA HIS A 110 -13.50 1.80 -0.33
C HIS A 110 -11.97 1.90 -0.16
N GLU A 111 -11.46 3.07 0.25
CA GLU A 111 -10.02 3.24 0.51
C GLU A 111 -9.53 2.37 1.67
N VAL A 112 -10.31 2.26 2.74
CA VAL A 112 -9.99 1.40 3.87
C VAL A 112 -9.88 -0.06 3.40
N LYS A 113 -10.94 -0.57 2.73
CA LYS A 113 -10.96 -1.94 2.21
C LYS A 113 -9.76 -2.20 1.30
N ARG A 114 -9.55 -1.34 0.28
CA ARG A 114 -8.45 -1.47 -0.67
C ARG A 114 -7.08 -1.54 0.02
N ARG A 115 -6.86 -0.74 1.06
CA ARG A 115 -5.58 -0.74 1.79
C ARG A 115 -5.38 -1.99 2.62
N ILE A 116 -6.42 -2.48 3.25
CA ILE A 116 -6.38 -3.72 4.00
C ILE A 116 -6.07 -4.90 3.07
N ASP A 117 -6.76 -4.99 1.94
CA ASP A 117 -6.59 -6.07 0.97
C ASP A 117 -5.15 -6.09 0.40
N ILE A 118 -4.64 -4.93 -0.05
CA ILE A 118 -3.26 -4.83 -0.55
C ILE A 118 -2.23 -5.16 0.55
N TYR A 119 -2.46 -4.72 1.77
CA TYR A 119 -1.58 -5.02 2.90
C TYR A 119 -1.58 -6.53 3.22
N LYS A 120 -2.75 -7.17 3.18
CA LYS A 120 -2.89 -8.61 3.37
C LYS A 120 -2.13 -9.38 2.30
N LEU A 121 -2.31 -9.04 1.02
CA LEU A 121 -1.57 -9.64 -0.11
C LEU A 121 -0.04 -9.51 0.06
N GLU A 122 0.43 -8.35 0.54
CA GLU A 122 1.86 -8.16 0.84
C GLU A 122 2.35 -9.13 1.90
N CYS A 123 1.61 -9.27 3.00
CA CYS A 123 2.00 -10.17 4.07
C CYS A 123 1.96 -11.64 3.63
N GLU A 124 0.95 -12.04 2.85
CA GLU A 124 0.81 -13.40 2.31
C GLU A 124 1.94 -13.74 1.34
N SER A 125 2.31 -12.80 0.45
CA SER A 125 3.41 -13.00 -0.50
C SER A 125 4.76 -13.23 0.20
N LEU A 126 4.98 -12.62 1.37
CA LEU A 126 6.19 -12.82 2.15
C LEU A 126 6.23 -14.17 2.87
N GLN A 127 5.07 -14.71 3.25
CA GLN A 127 4.97 -16.03 3.85
C GLN A 127 5.16 -17.14 2.82
N ASN A 128 4.75 -16.90 1.58
CA ASN A 128 4.74 -17.88 0.48
C ASN A 128 5.99 -17.78 -0.41
N GLN A 129 7.12 -17.26 0.06
CA GLN A 129 8.37 -17.06 -0.72
C GLN A 129 8.90 -18.32 -1.42
N ASN A 130 8.43 -19.51 -1.06
CA ASN A 130 8.82 -20.77 -1.68
C ASN A 130 7.82 -21.30 -2.74
N GLN A 131 6.78 -20.53 -3.08
CA GLN A 131 5.78 -20.94 -4.04
C GLN A 131 6.03 -20.29 -5.40
N SER A 132 5.85 -21.06 -6.46
CA SER A 132 5.92 -20.65 -7.86
C SER A 132 4.76 -19.72 -8.28
N GLU A 133 4.02 -19.15 -7.33
CA GLU A 133 2.88 -18.30 -7.56
C GLU A 133 3.30 -16.85 -7.76
N PHE A 134 2.95 -16.31 -8.93
CA PHE A 134 3.19 -14.93 -9.27
C PHE A 134 1.92 -14.10 -9.05
N ASN A 135 1.84 -13.41 -7.92
CA ASN A 135 0.70 -12.58 -7.53
C ASN A 135 1.06 -11.10 -7.64
N LEU A 136 0.21 -10.33 -8.32
CA LEU A 136 0.39 -8.90 -8.52
C LEU A 136 -0.64 -8.10 -7.73
N LYS A 137 -0.20 -7.00 -7.14
CA LYS A 137 -1.08 -6.05 -6.44
C LYS A 137 -1.84 -5.18 -7.42
N TYR A 138 -1.14 -4.59 -8.38
CA TYR A 138 -1.76 -3.77 -9.42
C TYR A 138 -0.88 -3.71 -10.67
N VAL A 139 -1.52 -3.43 -11.78
CA VAL A 139 -0.88 -3.15 -13.06
C VAL A 139 -1.45 -1.86 -13.62
N ASP A 140 -0.59 -0.89 -13.90
CA ASP A 140 -0.98 0.36 -14.54
C ASP A 140 -0.90 0.19 -16.07
N ILE A 141 -2.02 0.43 -16.75
CA ILE A 141 -2.15 0.32 -18.21
C ILE A 141 -2.31 1.72 -18.79
N THR A 142 -1.29 2.21 -19.46
CA THR A 142 -1.36 3.49 -20.16
C THR A 142 -2.03 3.30 -21.52
N VAL A 143 -3.19 3.88 -21.73
CA VAL A 143 -3.97 3.75 -22.97
C VAL A 143 -3.80 4.94 -23.91
N THR A 144 -3.49 6.13 -23.38
CA THR A 144 -3.34 7.35 -24.15
C THR A 144 -2.45 8.36 -23.44
N GLU A 145 -1.71 9.13 -24.19
CA GLU A 145 -1.00 10.33 -23.72
C GLU A 145 -1.88 11.59 -23.79
N ALA A 146 -3.03 11.51 -24.50
CA ALA A 146 -3.94 12.64 -24.63
C ALA A 146 -4.68 12.92 -23.32
N CYS A 147 -4.83 14.21 -23.01
CA CYS A 147 -5.54 14.66 -21.81
C CYS A 147 -6.32 15.93 -22.14
N SER A 148 -7.57 15.99 -21.72
CA SER A 148 -8.41 17.19 -21.82
C SER A 148 -8.14 18.21 -20.70
N MET A 149 -7.40 17.80 -19.66
CA MET A 149 -7.08 18.61 -18.49
C MET A 149 -5.67 19.17 -18.57
N LYS A 150 -5.44 20.32 -17.91
CA LYS A 150 -4.13 20.99 -17.81
C LYS A 150 -3.80 21.21 -16.33
N CYS A 151 -3.69 20.08 -15.59
CA CYS A 151 -3.42 20.14 -14.15
C CYS A 151 -2.02 20.69 -13.89
N GLU A 152 -1.89 21.70 -13.05
CA GLU A 152 -0.60 22.32 -12.68
C GLU A 152 0.38 21.29 -12.08
N SER A 153 -0.11 20.38 -11.25
CA SER A 153 0.68 19.34 -10.58
C SER A 153 0.54 17.96 -11.26
N CYS A 154 0.50 17.91 -12.59
CA CYS A 154 0.42 16.65 -13.31
C CYS A 154 1.73 15.86 -13.21
N SER A 155 1.72 14.70 -12.56
CA SER A 155 2.90 13.84 -12.39
C SER A 155 3.44 13.29 -13.71
N ASN A 156 2.59 13.15 -14.73
CA ASN A 156 2.94 12.61 -16.03
C ASN A 156 3.27 13.72 -17.07
N LEU A 157 3.11 15.00 -16.70
CA LEU A 157 3.40 16.16 -17.55
C LEU A 157 2.67 16.13 -18.90
N MET A 158 1.47 15.53 -18.97
CA MET A 158 0.74 15.29 -20.22
C MET A 158 0.38 16.57 -20.97
N GLN A 159 0.22 17.71 -20.27
CA GLN A 159 -0.06 19.02 -20.87
C GLN A 159 1.06 19.54 -21.78
N TYR A 160 2.28 19.00 -21.66
CA TYR A 160 3.44 19.40 -22.46
C TYR A 160 3.66 18.51 -23.68
N TYR A 161 2.86 17.45 -23.88
CA TYR A 161 2.98 16.57 -25.02
C TYR A 161 2.41 17.23 -26.27
N LEU A 162 3.29 17.57 -27.24
CA LEU A 162 2.91 18.24 -28.49
C LEU A 162 2.14 17.29 -29.43
N LYS A 163 2.44 16.01 -29.41
CA LYS A 163 1.82 14.97 -30.24
C LYS A 163 1.49 13.75 -29.38
N PRO A 164 0.44 13.84 -28.55
CA PRO A 164 0.06 12.74 -27.71
C PRO A 164 -0.38 11.53 -28.55
N ARG A 165 0.06 10.34 -28.16
CA ARG A 165 -0.19 9.09 -28.87
C ARG A 165 -1.17 8.23 -28.07
N ASN A 166 -1.87 7.35 -28.79
CA ASN A 166 -2.64 6.26 -28.20
C ASN A 166 -1.82 4.98 -28.24
N SER A 167 -2.01 4.11 -27.28
CA SER A 167 -1.45 2.76 -27.32
C SER A 167 -2.08 1.97 -28.47
N ASP A 168 -1.26 1.17 -29.15
CA ASP A 168 -1.74 0.16 -30.08
C ASP A 168 -2.47 -0.93 -29.29
N LEU A 169 -3.79 -1.04 -29.50
CA LEU A 169 -4.63 -1.96 -28.70
C LEU A 169 -4.32 -3.42 -28.97
N ASP A 170 -3.91 -3.79 -30.19
CA ASP A 170 -3.59 -5.18 -30.52
C ASP A 170 -2.31 -5.62 -29.80
N MET A 171 -1.31 -4.75 -29.76
CA MET A 171 -0.10 -4.99 -28.99
C MET A 171 -0.36 -4.98 -27.48
N LEU A 172 -1.17 -4.04 -27.01
CA LEU A 172 -1.57 -3.93 -25.60
C LEU A 172 -2.28 -5.20 -25.14
N PHE A 173 -3.28 -5.67 -25.88
CA PHE A 173 -4.04 -6.88 -25.53
C PHE A 173 -3.16 -8.13 -25.53
N LYS A 174 -2.28 -8.29 -26.52
CA LYS A 174 -1.29 -9.36 -26.52
C LYS A 174 -0.36 -9.32 -25.30
N SER A 175 0.03 -8.14 -24.87
CA SER A 175 0.89 -7.95 -23.68
C SER A 175 0.15 -8.31 -22.41
N ILE A 176 -1.10 -7.88 -22.27
CA ILE A 176 -1.97 -8.23 -21.14
C ILE A 176 -2.21 -9.75 -21.11
N ASP A 177 -2.53 -10.37 -22.26
CA ASP A 177 -2.73 -11.82 -22.33
C ASP A 177 -1.48 -12.61 -21.87
N LYS A 178 -0.28 -12.15 -22.25
CA LYS A 178 0.97 -12.77 -21.80
C LYS A 178 1.18 -12.62 -20.30
N LEU A 179 0.90 -11.42 -19.76
CA LEU A 179 1.02 -11.15 -18.33
C LEU A 179 0.05 -12.04 -17.56
N MET A 180 -1.23 -12.05 -17.95
CA MET A 180 -2.27 -12.80 -17.23
C MET A 180 -2.09 -14.33 -17.29
N LYS A 181 -1.39 -14.85 -18.30
CA LYS A 181 -1.03 -16.27 -18.36
C LYS A 181 -0.04 -16.70 -17.27
N VAL A 182 0.84 -15.82 -16.83
CA VAL A 182 1.85 -16.12 -15.81
C VAL A 182 1.46 -15.60 -14.42
N THR A 183 0.38 -14.81 -14.33
CA THR A 183 -0.12 -14.25 -13.10
C THR A 183 -1.18 -15.16 -12.49
N ASN A 184 -0.96 -15.63 -11.27
CA ASN A 184 -1.93 -16.43 -10.53
C ASN A 184 -3.10 -15.56 -10.03
N SER A 185 -2.82 -14.38 -9.51
CA SER A 185 -3.83 -13.39 -9.13
C SER A 185 -3.35 -11.97 -9.34
N LEU A 186 -4.26 -11.10 -9.70
CA LEU A 186 -4.07 -9.66 -9.79
C LEU A 186 -5.17 -8.96 -8.99
N TYR A 187 -4.79 -8.09 -8.05
CA TYR A 187 -5.79 -7.39 -7.24
C TYR A 187 -6.49 -6.26 -8.03
N GLU A 188 -5.76 -5.54 -8.89
CA GLU A 188 -6.31 -4.35 -9.54
C GLU A 188 -5.61 -4.04 -10.86
N PHE A 189 -6.38 -3.85 -11.94
CA PHE A 189 -5.93 -3.06 -13.09
C PHE A 189 -6.26 -1.59 -12.89
N LYS A 190 -5.31 -0.73 -13.20
CA LYS A 190 -5.52 0.72 -13.29
C LYS A 190 -5.33 1.16 -14.74
N VAL A 191 -6.41 1.59 -15.34
CA VAL A 191 -6.35 2.20 -16.68
C VAL A 191 -5.97 3.67 -16.50
N VAL A 192 -4.80 4.02 -16.95
CA VAL A 192 -4.17 5.33 -16.76
C VAL A 192 -3.72 5.94 -18.08
N GLY A 193 -3.09 7.10 -18.00
CA GLY A 193 -2.54 7.83 -19.14
C GLY A 193 -2.67 9.32 -18.90
N GLY A 194 -3.02 10.08 -19.93
CA GLY A 194 -3.51 11.44 -19.78
C GLY A 194 -4.89 11.41 -19.12
N GLU A 195 -5.94 11.41 -19.94
CA GLU A 195 -7.30 11.10 -19.50
C GLU A 195 -7.81 9.89 -20.28
N PRO A 196 -7.92 8.70 -19.67
CA PRO A 196 -8.28 7.46 -20.38
C PRO A 196 -9.58 7.55 -21.18
N PHE A 197 -10.57 8.30 -20.69
CA PHE A 197 -11.86 8.45 -21.38
C PHE A 197 -11.80 9.31 -22.66
N VAL A 198 -10.69 9.99 -22.93
CA VAL A 198 -10.44 10.64 -24.22
C VAL A 198 -10.12 9.60 -25.32
N HIS A 199 -9.70 8.40 -24.93
CA HIS A 199 -9.40 7.34 -25.89
C HIS A 199 -10.68 6.78 -26.51
N LYS A 200 -10.87 6.94 -27.83
CA LYS A 200 -12.12 6.59 -28.56
C LYS A 200 -12.56 5.12 -28.38
N GLN A 201 -11.65 4.22 -28.12
CA GLN A 201 -11.90 2.79 -27.97
C GLN A 201 -11.71 2.29 -26.51
N ILE A 202 -11.84 3.17 -25.52
CA ILE A 202 -11.67 2.82 -24.11
C ILE A 202 -12.61 1.66 -23.70
N GLY A 203 -13.81 1.59 -24.24
CA GLY A 203 -14.74 0.50 -23.98
C GLY A 203 -14.19 -0.88 -24.38
N LYS A 204 -13.39 -0.97 -25.47
CA LYS A 204 -12.73 -2.23 -25.84
C LYS A 204 -11.69 -2.66 -24.79
N VAL A 205 -10.95 -1.69 -24.24
CA VAL A 205 -9.97 -1.95 -23.19
C VAL A 205 -10.67 -2.49 -21.94
N ILE A 206 -11.71 -1.80 -21.48
CA ILE A 206 -12.47 -2.21 -20.29
C ILE A 206 -13.07 -3.61 -20.50
N ASN A 207 -13.73 -3.85 -21.64
CA ASN A 207 -14.31 -5.15 -21.94
C ASN A 207 -13.24 -6.27 -21.98
N LYS A 208 -12.06 -6.00 -22.52
CA LYS A 208 -10.95 -6.96 -22.51
C LYS A 208 -10.49 -7.29 -21.09
N LEU A 209 -10.35 -6.29 -20.22
CA LEU A 209 -9.93 -6.51 -18.83
C LEU A 209 -10.95 -7.33 -18.04
N LEU A 210 -12.24 -7.15 -18.31
CA LEU A 210 -13.33 -7.90 -17.66
C LEU A 210 -13.40 -9.38 -18.09
N THR A 211 -12.61 -9.82 -19.07
CA THR A 211 -12.56 -11.24 -19.47
C THR A 211 -11.66 -12.10 -18.59
N TYR A 212 -10.85 -11.51 -17.72
CA TYR A 212 -9.94 -12.26 -16.85
C TYR A 212 -10.60 -12.60 -15.52
N GLU A 213 -10.56 -13.87 -15.13
CA GLU A 213 -11.16 -14.38 -13.88
C GLU A 213 -10.25 -14.27 -12.68
N ASN A 214 -8.95 -14.04 -12.90
CA ASN A 214 -7.93 -13.96 -11.85
C ASN A 214 -7.62 -12.51 -11.39
N ILE A 215 -8.61 -11.63 -11.53
CA ILE A 215 -8.60 -10.24 -11.05
C ILE A 215 -9.50 -10.10 -9.83
#